data_4f7839409a49c05682388d9c8865d8b1
#
_entry.id   4f7839409a49c05682388d9c8865d8b1
#
_cell.length_a   1.000
_cell.length_b   1.000
_cell.length_c   1.000
_cell.angle_alpha   90.00
_cell.angle_beta   90.00
_cell.angle_gamma   90.00
#
_symmetry.space_group_name_H-M   'P 1'
#
loop_
_entity.id
_entity.type
_entity.pdbx_description
1 polymer ?
#
loop_
_entity_poly.entity_id
_entity_poly.type
_entity_poly.pdbx_seq_one_letter_code
_entity_poly.pdbx_strand_id
1 'polypeptide(L)'
;MKLCLIIWSSGIIIGTILGYLSSKCRKEVGGFSSSASFVLSGIPVLILLFWLHYPLQAILNISVDPFYTAALAISIINVFAVADLVRSALINFPVQYSLAAKVCGLTQKETFVKIEFPIILRQIIPTILSLQVNMLQLTLFASFISVEEIFRVSQRINALIYKPIEIYTALS
;
A
#
# COMPACT_ATOMS: atom_id res chain seq x y z
N MET A 1 -2.25 12.92 -9.83
CA MET A 1 -2.77 13.15 -8.46
C MET A 1 -4.01 12.32 -8.10
N LYS A 2 -5.01 12.16 -8.99
CA LYS A 2 -6.19 11.32 -8.69
C LYS A 2 -5.81 9.86 -8.39
N LEU A 3 -4.85 9.30 -9.14
CA LEU A 3 -4.35 7.95 -8.93
C LEU A 3 -3.80 7.75 -7.51
N CYS A 4 -2.95 8.66 -7.02
CA CYS A 4 -2.38 8.58 -5.68
C CYS A 4 -3.45 8.60 -4.58
N LEU A 5 -4.47 9.45 -4.70
CA LEU A 5 -5.56 9.53 -3.73
C LEU A 5 -6.35 8.22 -3.64
N ILE A 6 -6.62 7.57 -4.78
CA ILE A 6 -7.30 6.28 -4.82
C ILE A 6 -6.46 5.20 -4.15
N ILE A 7 -5.16 5.12 -4.48
CA ILE A 7 -4.23 4.15 -3.92
C ILE A 7 -4.08 4.35 -2.40
N TRP A 8 -3.91 5.58 -1.94
CA TRP A 8 -3.74 5.90 -0.53
C TRP A 8 -5.00 5.58 0.29
N SER A 9 -6.17 6.05 -0.16
CA SER A 9 -7.42 5.80 0.54
C SER A 9 -7.76 4.31 0.61
N SER A 10 -7.66 3.59 -0.51
CA SER A 10 -7.91 2.15 -0.56
C SER A 10 -6.91 1.37 0.31
N GLY A 11 -5.61 1.69 0.22
CA GLY A 11 -4.57 1.04 1.00
C GLY A 11 -4.75 1.23 2.50
N ILE A 12 -4.98 2.47 2.94
CA ILE A 12 -5.15 2.77 4.37
C ILE A 12 -6.45 2.15 4.92
N ILE A 13 -7.58 2.34 4.25
CA ILE A 13 -8.87 1.87 4.76
C ILE A 13 -8.96 0.34 4.69
N ILE A 14 -8.83 -0.24 3.50
CA ILE A 14 -9.00 -1.67 3.30
C ILE A 14 -7.83 -2.43 3.95
N GLY A 15 -6.60 -1.94 3.82
CA GLY A 15 -5.42 -2.56 4.41
C GLY A 15 -5.47 -2.61 5.92
N THR A 16 -5.92 -1.54 6.59
CA THR A 16 -6.09 -1.53 8.06
C THR A 16 -7.15 -2.53 8.51
N ILE A 17 -8.30 -2.58 7.85
CA ILE A 17 -9.36 -3.55 8.15
C ILE A 17 -8.84 -4.97 7.93
N LEU A 18 -8.22 -5.25 6.80
CA LEU A 18 -7.68 -6.56 6.48
C LEU A 18 -6.58 -6.98 7.47
N GLY A 19 -5.68 -6.07 7.85
CA GLY A 19 -4.63 -6.32 8.84
C GLY A 19 -5.18 -6.65 10.22
N TYR A 20 -6.21 -5.92 10.66
CA TYR A 20 -6.90 -6.21 11.92
C TYR A 20 -7.61 -7.56 11.89
N LEU A 21 -8.33 -7.89 10.82
CA LEU A 21 -8.96 -9.20 10.66
C LEU A 21 -7.93 -10.33 10.63
N SER A 22 -6.83 -10.13 9.92
CA SER A 22 -5.72 -11.06 9.81
C SER A 22 -5.01 -11.31 11.14
N SER A 23 -5.01 -10.34 12.05
CA SER A 23 -4.46 -10.54 13.40
C SER A 23 -5.37 -11.40 14.28
N LYS A 24 -6.69 -11.31 14.10
CA LYS A 24 -7.69 -12.12 14.84
C LYS A 24 -7.83 -13.53 14.28
N CYS A 25 -7.97 -13.67 12.96
CA CYS A 25 -8.14 -14.96 12.26
C CYS A 25 -6.80 -15.47 11.75
N ARG A 26 -5.89 -15.82 12.67
CA ARG A 26 -4.46 -16.05 12.40
C ARG A 26 -4.19 -17.20 11.42
N LYS A 27 -5.00 -18.28 11.42
CA LYS A 27 -4.76 -19.45 10.57
C LYS A 27 -5.23 -19.27 9.12
N GLU A 28 -6.43 -18.75 8.91
CA GLU A 28 -7.03 -18.65 7.57
C GLU A 28 -6.71 -17.32 6.91
N VAL A 29 -7.23 -16.21 7.45
CA VAL A 29 -7.07 -14.88 6.86
C VAL A 29 -5.65 -14.36 7.03
N GLY A 30 -5.03 -14.60 8.19
CA GLY A 30 -3.67 -14.15 8.48
C GLY A 30 -2.62 -14.84 7.63
N GLY A 31 -2.76 -16.16 7.40
CA GLY A 31 -1.87 -16.91 6.53
C GLY A 31 -1.99 -16.45 5.08
N PHE A 32 -3.21 -16.32 4.56
CA PHE A 32 -3.46 -15.85 3.19
C PHE A 32 -2.92 -14.42 2.98
N SER A 33 -3.26 -13.48 3.86
CA SER A 33 -2.83 -12.09 3.76
C SER A 33 -1.31 -11.95 3.77
N SER A 34 -0.62 -12.69 4.65
CA SER A 34 0.84 -12.65 4.73
C SER A 34 1.50 -13.28 3.51
N SER A 35 0.98 -14.41 3.02
CA SER A 35 1.49 -15.04 1.80
C SER A 35 1.26 -14.16 0.57
N ALA A 36 0.09 -13.54 0.46
CA ALA A 36 -0.20 -12.59 -0.62
C ALA A 36 0.72 -11.37 -0.58
N SER A 37 0.94 -10.80 0.61
CA SER A 37 1.88 -9.68 0.80
C SER A 37 3.30 -10.07 0.38
N PHE A 38 3.77 -11.25 0.81
CA PHE A 38 5.09 -11.77 0.45
C PHE A 38 5.25 -11.95 -1.07
N VAL A 39 4.29 -12.58 -1.72
CA VAL A 39 4.31 -12.80 -3.18
C VAL A 39 4.29 -11.48 -3.93
N LEU A 40 3.38 -10.56 -3.57
CA LEU A 40 3.28 -9.25 -4.20
C LEU A 40 4.53 -8.39 -4.02
N SER A 41 5.19 -8.51 -2.86
CA SER A 41 6.46 -7.81 -2.61
C SER A 41 7.62 -8.35 -3.45
N GLY A 42 7.56 -9.61 -3.85
CA GLY A 42 8.58 -10.25 -4.70
C GLY A 42 8.42 -9.95 -6.20
N ILE A 43 7.25 -9.48 -6.63
CA ILE A 43 6.97 -9.18 -8.04
C ILE A 43 7.34 -7.72 -8.33
N PRO A 44 8.25 -7.45 -9.30
CA PRO A 44 8.50 -6.08 -9.73
C PRO A 44 7.22 -5.41 -10.25
N VAL A 45 6.88 -4.24 -9.69
CA VAL A 45 5.62 -3.53 -9.99
C VAL A 45 5.43 -3.30 -11.48
N LEU A 46 6.51 -3.00 -12.21
CA LEU A 46 6.45 -2.78 -13.64
C LEU A 46 5.98 -4.04 -14.39
N ILE A 47 6.48 -5.22 -14.00
CA ILE A 47 6.06 -6.50 -14.59
C ILE A 47 4.58 -6.75 -14.30
N LEU A 48 4.14 -6.52 -13.06
CA LEU A 48 2.74 -6.67 -12.68
C LEU A 48 1.82 -5.76 -13.50
N LEU A 49 2.20 -4.48 -13.68
CA LEU A 49 1.46 -3.52 -14.48
C LEU A 49 1.34 -3.96 -15.94
N PHE A 50 2.45 -4.37 -16.57
CA PHE A 50 2.44 -4.84 -17.95
C PHE A 50 1.59 -6.11 -18.10
N TRP A 51 1.72 -7.06 -17.18
CA TRP A 51 0.99 -8.32 -17.25
C TRP A 51 -0.52 -8.13 -17.10
N LEU A 52 -0.94 -7.28 -16.17
CA LEU A 52 -2.35 -6.95 -15.97
C LEU A 52 -2.91 -6.14 -17.14
N HIS A 53 -2.11 -5.26 -17.75
CA HIS A 53 -2.62 -4.38 -18.79
C HIS A 53 -2.69 -5.06 -20.17
N TYR A 54 -1.68 -5.82 -20.57
CA TYR A 54 -1.63 -6.42 -21.90
C TYR A 54 -2.08 -7.90 -21.92
N PRO A 55 -1.34 -8.87 -21.37
CA PRO A 55 -1.71 -10.27 -21.48
C PRO A 55 -3.06 -10.62 -20.84
N LEU A 56 -3.33 -10.12 -19.64
CA LEU A 56 -4.56 -10.48 -18.93
C LEU A 56 -5.80 -9.95 -19.65
N GLN A 57 -5.76 -8.73 -20.16
CA GLN A 57 -6.87 -8.15 -20.90
C GLN A 57 -7.09 -8.89 -22.23
N ALA A 58 -6.01 -9.29 -22.91
CA ALA A 58 -6.10 -10.08 -24.15
C ALA A 58 -6.72 -11.46 -23.89
N ILE A 59 -6.34 -12.15 -22.81
CA ILE A 59 -6.90 -13.46 -22.45
C ILE A 59 -8.41 -13.35 -22.10
N LEU A 60 -8.79 -12.29 -21.39
CA LEU A 60 -10.18 -12.09 -20.96
C LEU A 60 -11.06 -11.41 -22.03
N ASN A 61 -10.49 -11.02 -23.18
CA ASN A 61 -11.15 -10.26 -24.24
C ASN A 61 -11.85 -8.98 -23.73
N ILE A 62 -11.23 -8.28 -22.79
CA ILE A 62 -11.70 -7.02 -22.23
C ILE A 62 -10.68 -5.93 -22.53
N SER A 63 -11.15 -4.70 -22.70
CA SER A 63 -10.29 -3.51 -22.78
C SER A 63 -10.59 -2.60 -21.59
N VAL A 64 -9.61 -2.41 -20.73
CA VAL A 64 -9.72 -1.54 -19.56
C VAL A 64 -8.77 -0.36 -19.74
N ASP A 65 -9.26 0.83 -19.42
CA ASP A 65 -8.43 2.03 -19.45
C ASP A 65 -7.17 1.86 -18.58
N PRO A 66 -5.99 2.27 -19.04
CA PRO A 66 -4.73 2.17 -18.30
C PRO A 66 -4.79 2.72 -16.89
N PHE A 67 -5.56 3.79 -16.66
CA PHE A 67 -5.73 4.40 -15.35
C PHE A 67 -6.33 3.42 -14.33
N TYR A 68 -7.39 2.70 -14.70
CA TYR A 68 -8.02 1.73 -13.79
C TYR A 68 -7.15 0.52 -13.55
N THR A 69 -6.41 0.06 -14.57
CA THR A 69 -5.45 -1.04 -14.43
C THR A 69 -4.35 -0.66 -13.44
N ALA A 70 -3.76 0.54 -13.58
CA ALA A 70 -2.76 1.05 -12.66
C ALA A 70 -3.31 1.24 -11.24
N ALA A 71 -4.50 1.84 -11.12
CA ALA A 71 -5.14 2.04 -9.83
C ALA A 71 -5.38 0.72 -9.11
N LEU A 72 -5.89 -0.30 -9.80
CA LEU A 72 -6.14 -1.61 -9.23
C LEU A 72 -4.84 -2.32 -8.82
N ALA A 73 -3.85 -2.38 -9.72
CA ALA A 73 -2.58 -3.07 -9.45
C ALA A 73 -1.85 -2.49 -8.24
N ILE A 74 -1.66 -1.17 -8.21
CA ILE A 74 -0.91 -0.52 -7.12
C ILE A 74 -1.74 -0.49 -5.83
N SER A 75 -3.07 -0.36 -5.91
CA SER A 75 -3.94 -0.44 -4.73
C SER A 75 -3.88 -1.82 -4.07
N ILE A 76 -3.87 -2.90 -4.84
CA ILE A 76 -3.70 -4.26 -4.29
C ILE A 76 -2.39 -4.37 -3.52
N ILE A 77 -1.28 -3.92 -4.10
CA ILE A 77 0.03 -3.93 -3.44
C ILE A 77 -0.04 -3.13 -2.13
N ASN A 78 -0.60 -1.91 -2.16
CA ASN A 78 -0.71 -1.06 -0.99
C ASN A 78 -1.59 -1.67 0.12
N VAL A 79 -2.74 -2.25 -0.25
CA VAL A 79 -3.65 -2.91 0.70
C VAL A 79 -2.95 -4.03 1.45
N PHE A 80 -2.25 -4.92 0.75
CA PHE A 80 -1.56 -6.04 1.39
C PHE A 80 -0.34 -5.59 2.20
N ALA A 81 0.39 -4.56 1.74
CA ALA A 81 1.51 -3.98 2.48
C ALA A 81 1.06 -3.33 3.79
N VAL A 82 -0.02 -2.53 3.76
CA VAL A 82 -0.61 -1.93 4.97
C VAL A 82 -1.19 -3.02 5.89
N ALA A 83 -1.86 -4.03 5.32
CA ALA A 83 -2.43 -5.13 6.08
C ALA A 83 -1.35 -5.91 6.85
N ASP A 84 -0.23 -6.21 6.22
CA ASP A 84 0.87 -6.93 6.88
C ASP A 84 1.54 -6.06 7.97
N LEU A 85 1.71 -4.76 7.73
CA LEU A 85 2.21 -3.82 8.72
C LEU A 85 1.32 -3.76 9.97
N VAL A 86 0.00 -3.58 9.78
CA VAL A 86 -0.97 -3.51 10.88
C VAL A 86 -1.03 -4.84 11.63
N ARG A 87 -1.10 -5.97 10.90
CA ARG A 87 -1.08 -7.30 11.47
C ARG A 87 0.17 -7.54 12.32
N SER A 88 1.33 -7.22 11.78
CA SER A 88 2.61 -7.40 12.45
C SER A 88 2.71 -6.56 13.73
N ALA A 89 2.26 -5.32 13.70
CA ALA A 89 2.23 -4.45 14.87
C ALA A 89 1.32 -4.96 15.99
N LEU A 90 0.16 -5.53 15.61
CA LEU A 90 -0.78 -6.11 16.58
C LEU A 90 -0.27 -7.41 17.19
N ILE A 91 0.38 -8.27 16.41
CA ILE A 91 0.88 -9.58 16.88
C ILE A 91 2.15 -9.41 17.73
N ASN A 92 3.03 -8.49 17.34
CA ASN A 92 4.31 -8.27 18.01
C ASN A 92 4.24 -7.23 19.13
N PHE A 93 3.04 -6.83 19.55
CA PHE A 93 2.89 -5.89 20.67
C PHE A 93 3.49 -6.49 21.95
N PRO A 94 4.34 -5.74 22.68
CA PRO A 94 5.03 -6.27 23.86
C PRO A 94 4.05 -6.64 24.98
N VAL A 95 4.03 -7.92 25.35
CA VAL A 95 3.12 -8.50 26.36
C VAL A 95 3.25 -7.82 27.74
N GLN A 96 4.38 -7.24 28.05
CA GLN A 96 4.63 -6.53 29.31
C GLN A 96 3.63 -5.40 29.58
N TYR A 97 3.20 -4.68 28.56
CA TYR A 97 2.18 -3.62 28.72
C TYR A 97 0.81 -4.18 29.06
N SER A 98 0.42 -5.29 28.44
CA SER A 98 -0.84 -5.97 28.76
C SER A 98 -0.81 -6.59 30.16
N LEU A 99 0.35 -7.11 30.60
CA LEU A 99 0.51 -7.64 31.97
C LEU A 99 0.44 -6.52 33.01
N ALA A 100 1.13 -5.41 32.78
CA ALA A 100 1.07 -4.25 33.67
C ALA A 100 -0.37 -3.70 33.80
N ALA A 101 -1.09 -3.62 32.70
CA ALA A 101 -2.50 -3.19 32.69
C ALA A 101 -3.39 -4.11 33.54
N LYS A 102 -3.20 -5.43 33.46
CA LYS A 102 -3.92 -6.41 34.27
C LYS A 102 -3.63 -6.25 35.78
N VAL A 103 -2.38 -5.99 36.15
CA VAL A 103 -2.01 -5.72 37.55
C VAL A 103 -2.71 -4.46 38.06
N CYS A 104 -2.93 -3.46 37.21
CA CYS A 104 -3.68 -2.25 37.54
C CYS A 104 -5.20 -2.46 37.52
N GLY A 105 -5.72 -3.68 37.31
CA GLY A 105 -7.14 -4.00 37.33
C GLY A 105 -7.91 -3.61 36.09
N LEU A 106 -7.21 -3.28 34.98
CA LEU A 106 -7.87 -2.94 33.71
C LEU A 106 -8.45 -4.19 33.03
N THR A 107 -9.66 -4.06 32.53
CA THR A 107 -10.28 -5.08 31.68
C THR A 107 -9.55 -5.19 30.33
N GLN A 108 -9.70 -6.31 29.64
CA GLN A 108 -9.04 -6.52 28.35
C GLN A 108 -9.44 -5.45 27.30
N LYS A 109 -10.70 -5.00 27.33
CA LYS A 109 -11.18 -3.95 26.44
C LYS A 109 -10.55 -2.58 26.79
N GLU A 110 -10.46 -2.27 28.07
CA GLU A 110 -9.81 -1.03 28.51
C GLU A 110 -8.32 -1.03 28.22
N THR A 111 -7.64 -2.16 28.42
CA THR A 111 -6.23 -2.34 28.05
C THR A 111 -6.02 -2.07 26.57
N PHE A 112 -6.86 -2.66 25.71
CA PHE A 112 -6.74 -2.44 24.27
C PHE A 112 -6.96 -0.97 23.90
N VAL A 113 -8.05 -0.36 24.35
CA VAL A 113 -8.42 1.01 23.93
C VAL A 113 -7.51 2.08 24.54
N LYS A 114 -7.13 1.92 25.83
CA LYS A 114 -6.39 2.96 26.56
C LYS A 114 -4.86 2.82 26.42
N ILE A 115 -4.35 1.62 26.17
CA ILE A 115 -2.91 1.34 26.19
C ILE A 115 -2.41 0.81 24.83
N GLU A 116 -2.92 -0.35 24.38
CA GLU A 116 -2.39 -1.02 23.18
C GLU A 116 -2.61 -0.20 21.93
N PHE A 117 -3.85 0.18 21.65
CA PHE A 117 -4.23 0.91 20.43
C PHE A 117 -3.46 2.23 20.25
N PRO A 118 -3.39 3.15 21.23
CA PRO A 118 -2.65 4.40 21.05
C PRO A 118 -1.13 4.20 20.89
N ILE A 119 -0.56 3.21 21.54
CA ILE A 119 0.88 2.89 21.41
C ILE A 119 1.14 2.33 19.99
N ILE A 120 0.36 1.34 19.57
CA ILE A 120 0.46 0.75 18.24
C ILE A 120 0.29 1.84 17.16
N LEU A 121 -0.73 2.69 17.30
CA LEU A 121 -1.00 3.75 16.33
C LEU A 121 0.21 4.69 16.18
N ARG A 122 0.79 5.14 17.30
CA ARG A 122 2.00 5.98 17.27
C ARG A 122 3.19 5.29 16.62
N GLN A 123 3.32 4.00 16.80
CA GLN A 123 4.41 3.20 16.24
C GLN A 123 4.26 2.97 14.74
N ILE A 124 3.03 2.74 14.24
CA ILE A 124 2.81 2.42 12.82
C ILE A 124 2.67 3.64 11.92
N ILE A 125 2.25 4.79 12.44
CA ILE A 125 2.04 6.02 11.64
C ILE A 125 3.27 6.39 10.80
N PRO A 126 4.50 6.47 11.35
CA PRO A 126 5.68 6.82 10.55
C PRO A 126 5.92 5.82 9.41
N THR A 127 5.73 4.53 9.69
CA THR A 127 5.90 3.46 8.70
C THR A 127 4.83 3.50 7.62
N ILE A 128 3.57 3.78 7.99
CA ILE A 128 2.49 3.99 7.00
C ILE A 128 2.83 5.18 6.11
N LEU A 129 3.26 6.30 6.67
CA LEU A 129 3.63 7.48 5.86
C LEU A 129 4.75 7.17 4.88
N SER A 130 5.82 6.50 5.34
CA SER A 130 6.91 6.05 4.48
C SER A 130 6.42 5.12 3.36
N LEU A 131 5.50 4.20 3.67
CA LEU A 131 4.89 3.30 2.71
C LEU A 131 4.06 4.07 1.67
N GLN A 132 3.29 5.09 2.09
CA GLN A 132 2.52 5.92 1.16
C GLN A 132 3.42 6.76 0.24
N VAL A 133 4.56 7.25 0.72
CA VAL A 133 5.57 7.91 -0.14
C VAL A 133 6.12 6.92 -1.19
N ASN A 134 6.42 5.68 -0.80
CA ASN A 134 6.80 4.64 -1.75
C ASN A 134 5.71 4.40 -2.81
N MET A 135 4.44 4.34 -2.40
CA MET A 135 3.33 4.18 -3.35
C MET A 135 3.25 5.33 -4.36
N LEU A 136 3.54 6.56 -3.92
CA LEU A 136 3.62 7.72 -4.82
C LEU A 136 4.72 7.51 -5.88
N GLN A 137 5.90 7.03 -5.49
CA GLN A 137 6.97 6.72 -6.43
C GLN A 137 6.55 5.61 -7.41
N LEU A 138 5.82 4.60 -6.95
CA LEU A 138 5.32 3.52 -7.81
C LEU A 138 4.32 4.01 -8.87
N THR A 139 3.58 5.10 -8.61
CA THR A 139 2.68 5.67 -9.64
C THR A 139 3.43 6.20 -10.86
N LEU A 140 4.72 6.51 -10.75
CA LEU A 140 5.54 6.90 -11.90
C LEU A 140 5.60 5.78 -12.95
N PHE A 141 5.59 4.52 -12.52
CA PHE A 141 5.58 3.37 -13.43
C PHE A 141 4.27 3.24 -14.23
N ALA A 142 3.18 3.82 -13.76
CA ALA A 142 1.92 3.86 -14.52
C ALA A 142 2.04 4.62 -15.85
N SER A 143 3.01 5.52 -15.97
CA SER A 143 3.31 6.22 -17.23
C SER A 143 3.74 5.28 -18.35
N PHE A 144 4.33 4.13 -18.02
CA PHE A 144 4.76 3.13 -19.00
C PHE A 144 3.60 2.39 -19.66
N ILE A 145 2.45 2.31 -19.01
CA ILE A 145 1.21 1.77 -19.58
C ILE A 145 0.27 2.88 -20.08
N SER A 146 0.82 4.04 -20.40
CA SER A 146 0.12 5.18 -21.00
C SER A 146 -0.81 5.99 -20.08
N VAL A 147 -0.70 5.85 -18.77
CA VAL A 147 -1.40 6.74 -17.83
C VAL A 147 -0.79 8.13 -17.86
N GLU A 148 -1.61 9.16 -18.00
CA GLU A 148 -1.17 10.55 -17.96
C GLU A 148 -0.89 11.01 -16.53
N GLU A 149 0.28 10.68 -16.03
CA GLU A 149 0.83 11.13 -14.76
C GLU A 149 1.94 12.17 -14.98
N ILE A 150 2.36 12.81 -13.90
CA ILE A 150 3.32 13.92 -13.94
C ILE A 150 4.61 13.58 -14.71
N PHE A 151 5.09 12.35 -14.58
CA PHE A 151 6.27 11.88 -15.28
C PHE A 151 6.07 11.83 -16.81
N ARG A 152 4.91 11.35 -17.28
CA ARG A 152 4.58 11.32 -18.72
C ARG A 152 4.43 12.72 -19.29
N VAL A 153 3.83 13.64 -18.55
CA VAL A 153 3.72 15.04 -18.94
C VAL A 153 5.12 15.67 -19.04
N SER A 154 6.00 15.39 -18.10
CA SER A 154 7.40 15.88 -18.12
C SER A 154 8.18 15.33 -19.32
N GLN A 155 7.99 14.04 -19.68
CA GLN A 155 8.58 13.46 -20.89
C GLN A 155 8.09 14.16 -22.17
N ARG A 156 6.79 14.46 -22.25
CA ARG A 156 6.20 15.18 -23.39
C ARG A 156 6.77 16.60 -23.51
N ILE A 157 6.87 17.32 -22.38
CA ILE A 157 7.46 18.65 -22.35
C ILE A 157 8.95 18.59 -22.76
N ASN A 158 9.69 17.61 -22.24
CA ASN A 158 11.10 17.42 -22.61
C ASN A 158 11.27 17.15 -24.11
N ALA A 159 10.38 16.38 -24.71
CA ALA A 159 10.40 16.12 -26.16
C ALA A 159 10.17 17.37 -27.02
N LEU A 160 9.48 18.38 -26.47
CA LEU A 160 9.22 19.67 -27.17
C LEU A 160 10.35 20.69 -26.94
N ILE A 161 10.89 20.78 -25.72
CA ILE A 161 11.79 21.86 -25.30
C ILE A 161 13.27 21.42 -25.31
N TYR A 162 13.55 20.11 -25.25
CA TYR A 162 14.91 19.52 -25.17
C TYR A 162 15.76 20.05 -24.01
N LYS A 163 15.14 20.21 -22.82
CA LYS A 163 15.80 20.68 -21.58
C LYS A 163 15.66 19.66 -20.44
N PRO A 164 16.30 18.47 -20.58
CA PRO A 164 16.09 17.37 -19.64
C PRO A 164 16.55 17.70 -18.22
N ILE A 165 17.62 18.45 -18.07
CA ILE A 165 18.17 18.77 -16.74
C ILE A 165 17.18 19.61 -15.94
N GLU A 166 16.70 20.71 -16.52
CA GLU A 166 15.76 21.61 -15.83
C GLU A 166 14.43 20.92 -15.51
N ILE A 167 13.89 20.13 -16.46
CA ILE A 167 12.59 19.48 -16.33
C ILE A 167 12.65 18.36 -15.28
N TYR A 168 13.64 17.48 -15.30
CA TYR A 168 13.73 16.39 -14.36
C TYR A 168 14.22 16.80 -12.97
N THR A 169 14.99 17.89 -12.86
CA THR A 169 15.33 18.48 -11.57
C THR A 169 14.11 19.12 -10.92
N ALA A 170 13.22 19.74 -11.70
CA ALA A 170 11.97 20.29 -11.17
C ALA A 170 10.96 19.21 -10.75
N LEU A 171 11.15 17.95 -11.21
CA LEU A 171 10.30 16.81 -10.88
C LEU A 171 10.76 16.09 -9.60
N SER A 172 12.03 16.20 -9.23
CA SER A 172 12.64 15.51 -8.07
C SER A 172 12.39 16.25 -6.76
#